data_d6cd2caad3174692d025d69f96d3df77
#
_entry.id   d6cd2caad3174692d025d69f96d3df77
#
_cell.length_a   1.000
_cell.length_b   1.000
_cell.length_c   1.000
_cell.angle_alpha   90.00
_cell.angle_beta   90.00
_cell.angle_gamma   90.00
#
_symmetry.space_group_name_H-M   'P 1'
#
loop_
_entity.id
_entity.type
_entity.pdbx_description
1 polymer ?
#
loop_
_entity_poly.entity_id
_entity_poly.type
_entity_poly.pdbx_seq_one_letter_code
_entity_poly.pdbx_strand_id
1 'polypeptide(L)'
;MTTLRVALCQLNPVVGDLDGNSEKVLDALRQAEAEGCHVAVYGELVITGYPPEDLLLKPRFVADNRAALDRIAVATGECAALVGFVDQVAEQDRPDEPGERPLYNAVAVCAGGEVRGVYRKRLLPNYAVFDEERYFAPGDDTLVLYEIGGAKVGVTTCEDAWRATAAELAQVSRA
;
A
#
# COMPACT_ATOMS: atom_id res chain seq x y z
N MET A 1 -7.09 -13.85 25.40
CA MET A 1 -7.08 -13.77 23.93
C MET A 1 -6.94 -12.31 23.55
N THR A 2 -5.97 -11.97 22.72
CA THR A 2 -5.82 -10.61 22.21
C THR A 2 -6.85 -10.41 21.09
N THR A 3 -7.65 -9.36 21.16
CA THR A 3 -8.64 -9.01 20.11
C THR A 3 -8.06 -7.92 19.26
N LEU A 4 -7.87 -8.18 17.97
CA LEU A 4 -7.51 -7.16 16.98
C LEU A 4 -8.81 -6.60 16.37
N ARG A 5 -9.04 -5.28 16.51
CA ARG A 5 -10.16 -4.59 15.88
C ARG A 5 -9.66 -3.94 14.59
N VAL A 6 -10.26 -4.34 13.47
CA VAL A 6 -9.86 -3.90 12.12
C VAL A 6 -11.01 -3.11 11.49
N ALA A 7 -10.70 -1.93 10.97
CA ALA A 7 -11.60 -1.19 10.08
C ALA A 7 -11.31 -1.56 8.63
N LEU A 8 -12.28 -2.16 7.94
CA LEU A 8 -12.20 -2.41 6.50
C LEU A 8 -12.81 -1.21 5.78
N CYS A 9 -11.97 -0.31 5.27
CA CYS A 9 -12.38 0.95 4.68
C CYS A 9 -12.68 0.76 3.18
N GLN A 10 -13.92 0.38 2.87
CA GLN A 10 -14.40 0.26 1.50
C GLN A 10 -14.76 1.64 0.96
N LEU A 11 -13.83 2.26 0.25
CA LEU A 11 -13.98 3.59 -0.35
C LEU A 11 -14.27 3.49 -1.86
N ASN A 12 -14.70 4.62 -2.44
CA ASN A 12 -14.83 4.78 -3.89
C ASN A 12 -13.84 5.87 -4.36
N PRO A 13 -12.55 5.53 -4.56
CA PRO A 13 -11.57 6.47 -5.06
C PRO A 13 -11.84 6.82 -6.53
N VAL A 14 -11.50 8.04 -6.91
CA VAL A 14 -11.55 8.53 -8.30
C VAL A 14 -10.15 8.51 -8.87
N VAL A 15 -9.96 7.88 -10.04
CA VAL A 15 -8.65 7.79 -10.69
C VAL A 15 -8.12 9.20 -10.97
N GLY A 16 -6.91 9.48 -10.48
CA GLY A 16 -6.21 10.74 -10.66
C GLY A 16 -6.57 11.85 -9.66
N ASP A 17 -7.59 11.69 -8.82
CA ASP A 17 -7.99 12.66 -7.79
C ASP A 17 -7.24 12.39 -6.47
N LEU A 18 -5.94 12.71 -6.46
CA LEU A 18 -5.08 12.45 -5.30
C LEU A 18 -5.59 13.13 -4.02
N ASP A 19 -6.04 14.38 -4.13
CA ASP A 19 -6.50 15.15 -2.97
C ASP A 19 -7.85 14.63 -2.46
N GLY A 20 -8.84 14.44 -3.33
CA GLY A 20 -10.14 13.91 -2.92
C GLY A 20 -10.07 12.48 -2.39
N ASN A 21 -9.20 11.63 -2.94
CA ASN A 21 -8.97 10.29 -2.40
C ASN A 21 -8.29 10.33 -1.04
N SER A 22 -7.30 11.21 -0.85
CA SER A 22 -6.61 11.40 0.44
C SER A 22 -7.58 11.86 1.52
N GLU A 23 -8.48 12.78 1.22
CA GLU A 23 -9.50 13.22 2.18
C GLU A 23 -10.44 12.08 2.59
N LYS A 24 -10.86 11.23 1.64
CA LYS A 24 -11.65 10.03 1.97
C LYS A 24 -10.90 9.07 2.89
N VAL A 25 -9.58 8.88 2.66
CA VAL A 25 -8.73 8.06 3.53
C VAL A 25 -8.64 8.66 4.93
N LEU A 26 -8.40 9.97 5.03
CA LEU A 26 -8.30 10.68 6.31
C LEU A 26 -9.64 10.66 7.08
N ASP A 27 -10.78 10.83 6.39
CA ASP A 27 -12.09 10.73 7.01
C ASP A 27 -12.35 9.33 7.58
N ALA A 28 -12.03 8.29 6.82
CA ALA A 28 -12.19 6.92 7.28
C ALA A 28 -11.22 6.56 8.42
N LEU A 29 -9.99 7.12 8.41
CA LEU A 29 -9.02 6.97 9.50
C LEU A 29 -9.57 7.57 10.81
N ARG A 30 -10.10 8.80 10.76
CA ARG A 30 -10.70 9.45 11.94
C ARG A 30 -11.87 8.62 12.50
N GLN A 31 -12.70 8.04 11.66
CA GLN A 31 -13.79 7.16 12.09
C GLN A 31 -13.25 5.88 12.73
N ALA A 32 -12.24 5.24 12.13
CA ALA A 32 -11.62 4.05 12.67
C ALA A 32 -10.99 4.30 14.06
N GLU A 33 -10.33 5.44 14.25
CA GLU A 33 -9.78 5.85 15.54
C GLU A 33 -10.86 6.09 16.58
N ALA A 34 -11.94 6.79 16.21
CA ALA A 34 -13.07 7.05 17.09
C ALA A 34 -13.77 5.74 17.56
N GLU A 35 -13.77 4.71 16.71
CA GLU A 35 -14.29 3.38 17.02
C GLU A 35 -13.26 2.49 17.77
N GLY A 36 -12.08 3.00 18.08
CA GLY A 36 -11.02 2.27 18.78
C GLY A 36 -10.45 1.11 17.97
N CYS A 37 -10.38 1.25 16.64
CA CYS A 37 -9.73 0.26 15.80
C CYS A 37 -8.20 0.32 15.97
N HIS A 38 -7.55 -0.84 15.91
CA HIS A 38 -6.11 -0.94 15.96
C HIS A 38 -5.47 -0.71 14.58
N VAL A 39 -6.22 -1.02 13.51
CA VAL A 39 -5.77 -0.85 12.14
C VAL A 39 -6.93 -0.53 11.20
N ALA A 40 -6.71 0.43 10.28
CA ALA A 40 -7.57 0.76 9.16
C ALA A 40 -6.93 0.23 7.87
N VAL A 41 -7.66 -0.57 7.10
CA VAL A 41 -7.19 -1.20 5.86
C VAL A 41 -7.95 -0.60 4.68
N TYR A 42 -7.21 -0.11 3.70
CA TYR A 42 -7.75 0.53 2.51
C TYR A 42 -7.55 -0.31 1.26
N GLY A 43 -8.25 0.05 0.18
CA GLY A 43 -8.11 -0.60 -1.11
C GLY A 43 -6.73 -0.40 -1.75
N GLU A 44 -6.40 -1.29 -2.68
CA GLU A 44 -5.22 -1.21 -3.54
C GLU A 44 -5.18 0.13 -4.26
N LEU A 45 -3.99 0.78 -4.27
CA LEU A 45 -3.77 2.09 -4.92
C LEU A 45 -4.84 3.15 -4.56
N VAL A 46 -5.31 3.17 -3.31
CA VAL A 46 -6.43 4.03 -2.89
C VAL A 46 -6.13 5.51 -3.11
N ILE A 47 -4.87 5.94 -3.05
CA ILE A 47 -4.47 7.34 -3.26
C ILE A 47 -4.66 7.74 -4.73
N THR A 48 -4.19 6.94 -5.66
CA THR A 48 -4.26 7.24 -7.10
C THR A 48 -5.60 6.87 -7.73
N GLY A 49 -6.37 6.00 -7.08
CA GLY A 49 -7.43 5.22 -7.72
C GLY A 49 -6.85 4.10 -8.59
N TYR A 50 -7.62 3.03 -8.83
CA TYR A 50 -7.20 1.87 -9.60
C TYR A 50 -8.09 1.68 -10.84
N PRO A 51 -7.49 1.46 -12.03
CA PRO A 51 -6.07 1.53 -12.37
C PRO A 51 -5.63 2.97 -12.77
N PRO A 52 -4.47 3.44 -12.32
CA PRO A 52 -3.99 4.78 -12.65
C PRO A 52 -3.41 4.91 -14.06
N GLU A 53 -3.04 3.80 -14.70
CA GLU A 53 -2.58 3.71 -16.09
C GLU A 53 -1.52 4.77 -16.47
N ASP A 54 -1.68 5.45 -17.63
CA ASP A 54 -0.73 6.43 -18.16
C ASP A 54 -0.49 7.66 -17.27
N LEU A 55 -1.27 7.86 -16.20
CA LEU A 55 -0.94 8.87 -15.19
C LEU A 55 0.42 8.60 -14.54
N LEU A 56 0.82 7.33 -14.45
CA LEU A 56 2.12 6.90 -13.89
C LEU A 56 3.32 7.33 -14.75
N LEU A 57 3.10 7.67 -16.01
CA LEU A 57 4.14 8.22 -16.90
C LEU A 57 4.43 9.70 -16.62
N LYS A 58 3.71 10.33 -15.70
CA LYS A 58 3.88 11.73 -15.31
C LYS A 58 4.65 11.81 -13.98
N PRO A 59 5.93 12.22 -13.99
CA PRO A 59 6.75 12.25 -12.77
C PRO A 59 6.14 13.08 -11.64
N ARG A 60 5.48 14.20 -12.00
CA ARG A 60 4.80 15.03 -11.02
C ARG A 60 3.65 14.30 -10.31
N PHE A 61 2.85 13.51 -11.05
CA PHE A 61 1.76 12.73 -10.45
C PHE A 61 2.28 11.72 -9.43
N VAL A 62 3.40 11.04 -9.74
CA VAL A 62 4.04 10.10 -8.83
C VAL A 62 4.58 10.81 -7.58
N ALA A 63 5.20 11.99 -7.75
CA ALA A 63 5.68 12.79 -6.62
C ALA A 63 4.53 13.30 -5.75
N ASP A 64 3.44 13.78 -6.36
CA ASP A 64 2.25 14.26 -5.65
C ASP A 64 1.54 13.11 -4.90
N ASN A 65 1.51 11.89 -5.45
CA ASN A 65 1.03 10.69 -4.75
C ASN A 65 1.88 10.38 -3.49
N ARG A 66 3.20 10.51 -3.56
CA ARG A 66 4.07 10.34 -2.39
C ARG A 66 3.79 11.41 -1.33
N ALA A 67 3.66 12.67 -1.73
CA ALA A 67 3.31 13.75 -0.81
C ALA A 67 1.93 13.55 -0.16
N ALA A 68 0.98 12.96 -0.89
CA ALA A 68 -0.32 12.58 -0.34
C ALA A 68 -0.20 11.50 0.74
N LEU A 69 0.63 10.47 0.51
CA LEU A 69 0.93 9.45 1.52
C LEU A 69 1.55 10.07 2.78
N ASP A 70 2.51 10.98 2.62
CA ASP A 70 3.19 11.62 3.75
C ASP A 70 2.19 12.42 4.62
N ARG A 71 1.21 13.12 3.99
CA ARG A 71 0.12 13.78 4.72
C ARG A 71 -0.76 12.81 5.51
N ILE A 72 -1.09 11.65 4.91
CA ILE A 72 -1.86 10.61 5.58
C ILE A 72 -1.07 10.01 6.74
N ALA A 73 0.22 9.72 6.55
CA ALA A 73 1.07 9.16 7.59
C ALA A 73 1.15 10.09 8.82
N VAL A 74 1.34 11.39 8.62
CA VAL A 74 1.37 12.39 9.71
C VAL A 74 0.05 12.41 10.51
N ALA A 75 -1.08 12.08 9.89
CA ALA A 75 -2.38 12.06 10.55
C ALA A 75 -2.64 10.78 11.36
N THR A 76 -1.79 9.75 11.28
CA THR A 76 -1.98 8.51 12.04
C THR A 76 -1.61 8.69 13.52
N GLY A 77 -2.48 8.19 14.40
CA GLY A 77 -2.28 8.14 15.84
C GLY A 77 -2.01 6.72 16.34
N GLU A 78 -2.91 6.23 17.21
CA GLU A 78 -2.86 4.86 17.74
C GLU A 78 -3.37 3.82 16.73
N CYS A 79 -4.26 4.22 15.82
CA CYS A 79 -4.75 3.36 14.75
C CYS A 79 -3.74 3.35 13.60
N ALA A 80 -3.16 2.18 13.31
CA ALA A 80 -2.32 2.01 12.13
C ALA A 80 -3.16 2.10 10.84
N ALA A 81 -2.58 2.62 9.75
CA ALA A 81 -3.22 2.68 8.44
C ALA A 81 -2.43 1.89 7.40
N LEU A 82 -3.08 0.96 6.71
CA LEU A 82 -2.51 0.22 5.58
C LEU A 82 -3.00 0.85 4.28
N VAL A 83 -2.17 1.71 3.69
CA VAL A 83 -2.55 2.62 2.59
C VAL A 83 -1.94 2.18 1.27
N GLY A 84 -2.78 1.84 0.28
CA GLY A 84 -2.35 1.52 -1.08
C GLY A 84 -1.89 2.77 -1.83
N PHE A 85 -0.66 2.75 -2.37
CA PHE A 85 -0.06 3.88 -3.08
C PHE A 85 0.93 3.41 -4.14
N VAL A 86 1.42 4.34 -4.96
CA VAL A 86 2.53 4.09 -5.90
C VAL A 86 3.84 4.43 -5.21
N ASP A 87 4.69 3.41 -5.00
CA ASP A 87 6.05 3.62 -4.52
C ASP A 87 7.01 3.83 -5.69
N GLN A 88 8.01 4.67 -5.48
CA GLN A 88 9.05 4.95 -6.46
C GLN A 88 10.42 4.56 -5.88
N VAL A 89 11.20 3.82 -6.67
CA VAL A 89 12.59 3.54 -6.32
C VAL A 89 13.34 4.85 -6.11
N ALA A 90 14.06 4.96 -5.01
CA ALA A 90 14.91 6.11 -4.75
C ALA A 90 15.96 6.29 -5.87
N GLU A 91 16.35 7.53 -6.16
CA GLU A 91 17.26 7.83 -7.28
C GLU A 91 18.57 7.05 -7.20
N GLN A 92 19.11 6.89 -5.98
CA GLN A 92 20.33 6.13 -5.72
C GLN A 92 20.20 4.61 -5.94
N ASP A 93 18.95 4.10 -5.90
CA ASP A 93 18.65 2.67 -6.04
C ASP A 93 18.08 2.35 -7.43
N ARG A 94 18.09 3.34 -8.34
CA ARG A 94 17.64 3.12 -9.72
C ARG A 94 18.61 2.21 -10.44
N PRO A 95 18.11 1.17 -11.12
CA PRO A 95 18.96 0.37 -12.00
C PRO A 95 19.46 1.23 -13.16
N ASP A 96 20.73 1.07 -13.49
CA ASP A 96 21.37 1.77 -14.62
C ASP A 96 20.92 1.22 -15.99
N GLU A 97 20.10 0.18 -16.03
CA GLU A 97 19.69 -0.48 -17.27
C GLU A 97 18.44 0.17 -17.89
N PRO A 98 18.49 0.50 -19.19
CA PRO A 98 17.32 1.00 -19.91
C PRO A 98 16.19 -0.02 -19.94
N GLY A 99 15.00 0.36 -19.48
CA GLY A 99 13.78 -0.46 -19.51
C GLY A 99 13.29 -0.97 -18.18
N GLU A 100 14.05 -0.85 -17.09
CA GLU A 100 13.54 -1.14 -15.77
C GLU A 100 12.58 -0.05 -15.28
N ARG A 101 11.53 -0.48 -14.59
CA ARG A 101 10.45 0.39 -14.14
C ARG A 101 10.69 0.75 -12.69
N PRO A 102 10.94 2.04 -12.38
CA PRO A 102 11.24 2.46 -11.02
C PRO A 102 9.99 2.59 -10.11
N LEU A 103 8.83 2.08 -10.54
CA LEU A 103 7.58 2.19 -9.81
C LEU A 103 7.10 0.83 -9.29
N TYR A 104 6.46 0.84 -8.12
CA TYR A 104 5.85 -0.33 -7.51
C TYR A 104 4.40 -0.03 -7.10
N ASN A 105 3.52 -1.00 -7.29
CA ASN A 105 2.25 -1.06 -6.60
C ASN A 105 2.53 -1.49 -5.16
N ALA A 106 2.19 -0.64 -4.19
CA ALA A 106 2.67 -0.84 -2.82
C ALA A 106 1.61 -0.50 -1.77
N VAL A 107 1.83 -1.03 -0.57
CA VAL A 107 1.09 -0.68 0.64
C VAL A 107 2.05 -0.10 1.66
N ALA A 108 1.77 1.12 2.12
CA ALA A 108 2.46 1.72 3.25
C ALA A 108 1.78 1.32 4.56
N VAL A 109 2.57 0.95 5.55
CA VAL A 109 2.15 0.80 6.94
C VAL A 109 2.47 2.09 7.66
N CYS A 110 1.45 2.89 7.95
CA CYS A 110 1.57 4.18 8.62
C CYS A 110 1.09 4.06 10.06
N ALA A 111 1.86 4.55 11.03
CA ALA A 111 1.47 4.56 12.45
C ALA A 111 2.29 5.57 13.23
N GLY A 112 1.65 6.25 14.19
CA GLY A 112 2.33 7.21 15.07
C GLY A 112 2.97 8.38 14.34
N GLY A 113 2.33 8.87 13.29
CA GLY A 113 2.76 10.04 12.53
C GLY A 113 3.78 9.77 11.42
N GLU A 114 4.13 8.53 11.13
CA GLU A 114 5.16 8.19 10.14
C GLU A 114 4.87 6.90 9.37
N VAL A 115 5.56 6.72 8.23
CA VAL A 115 5.58 5.46 7.49
C VAL A 115 6.56 4.50 8.18
N ARG A 116 6.05 3.42 8.75
CA ARG A 116 6.82 2.37 9.45
C ARG A 116 7.43 1.34 8.52
N GLY A 117 6.87 1.19 7.33
CA GLY A 117 7.36 0.27 6.31
C GLY A 117 6.51 0.29 5.06
N VAL A 118 7.02 -0.33 4.02
CA VAL A 118 6.37 -0.44 2.72
C VAL A 118 6.41 -1.90 2.29
N TYR A 119 5.29 -2.42 1.84
CA TYR A 119 5.20 -3.68 1.13
C TYR A 119 4.98 -3.41 -0.35
N ARG A 120 5.82 -3.98 -1.21
CA ARG A 120 5.71 -3.89 -2.67
C ARG A 120 5.07 -5.16 -3.20
N LYS A 121 4.01 -5.01 -3.98
CA LYS A 121 3.29 -6.12 -4.59
C LYS A 121 4.22 -6.98 -5.45
N ARG A 122 4.16 -8.30 -5.28
CA ARG A 122 5.06 -9.25 -5.93
C ARG A 122 4.49 -9.83 -7.21
N LEU A 123 3.19 -10.14 -7.20
CA LEU A 123 2.49 -10.70 -8.33
C LEU A 123 1.70 -9.61 -9.05
N LEU A 124 2.08 -9.34 -10.29
CA LEU A 124 1.47 -8.29 -11.11
C LEU A 124 0.54 -8.96 -12.14
N PRO A 125 -0.79 -8.84 -11.97
CA PRO A 125 -1.71 -9.38 -12.95
C PRO A 125 -1.54 -8.69 -14.31
N ASN A 126 -1.39 -9.49 -15.36
CA ASN A 126 -1.21 -9.04 -16.73
C ASN A 126 -2.11 -9.84 -17.69
N TYR A 127 -3.39 -9.96 -17.33
CA TYR A 127 -4.41 -10.72 -18.07
C TYR A 127 -5.77 -10.02 -17.96
N ALA A 128 -6.66 -10.30 -18.91
CA ALA A 128 -7.98 -9.69 -19.04
C ALA A 128 -7.91 -8.15 -19.08
N VAL A 129 -8.39 -7.49 -18.03
CA VAL A 129 -8.38 -6.02 -17.91
C VAL A 129 -7.16 -5.49 -17.16
N PHE A 130 -6.28 -6.36 -16.72
CA PHE A 130 -5.10 -5.99 -15.95
C PHE A 130 -3.86 -5.88 -16.84
N ASP A 131 -3.09 -4.81 -16.68
CA ASP A 131 -1.85 -4.53 -17.42
C ASP A 131 -0.81 -3.91 -16.45
N GLU A 132 -0.63 -4.55 -15.26
CA GLU A 132 0.23 -3.99 -14.22
C GLU A 132 1.72 -4.08 -14.58
N GLU A 133 2.15 -5.14 -15.27
CA GLU A 133 3.55 -5.28 -15.70
C GLU A 133 4.00 -4.16 -16.65
N ARG A 134 3.07 -3.44 -17.27
CA ARG A 134 3.38 -2.28 -18.10
C ARG A 134 3.96 -1.13 -17.30
N TYR A 135 3.54 -0.97 -16.04
CA TYR A 135 3.83 0.21 -15.23
C TYR A 135 4.69 -0.09 -14.01
N PHE A 136 4.58 -1.27 -13.46
CA PHE A 136 5.19 -1.63 -12.19
C PHE A 136 6.24 -2.72 -12.32
N ALA A 137 7.25 -2.66 -11.47
CA ALA A 137 8.15 -3.76 -11.22
C ALA A 137 7.59 -4.66 -10.10
N PRO A 138 7.84 -5.98 -10.14
CA PRO A 138 7.50 -6.86 -9.03
C PRO A 138 8.36 -6.53 -7.81
N GLY A 139 7.74 -6.55 -6.62
CA GLY A 139 8.46 -6.43 -5.37
C GLY A 139 9.28 -7.70 -5.09
N ASP A 140 10.43 -7.51 -4.46
CA ASP A 140 11.35 -8.58 -4.03
C ASP A 140 11.56 -8.59 -2.51
N ASP A 141 10.90 -7.68 -1.81
CA ASP A 141 11.05 -7.48 -0.38
C ASP A 141 10.65 -8.74 0.42
N THR A 142 11.38 -8.99 1.49
CA THR A 142 10.98 -10.00 2.48
C THR A 142 9.69 -9.57 3.16
N LEU A 143 8.76 -10.49 3.36
CA LEU A 143 7.54 -10.21 4.11
C LEU A 143 7.89 -9.77 5.54
N VAL A 144 7.48 -8.56 5.89
CA VAL A 144 7.65 -8.01 7.24
C VAL A 144 6.38 -8.23 8.05
N LEU A 145 6.52 -8.69 9.29
CA LEU A 145 5.42 -8.78 10.24
C LEU A 145 5.44 -7.56 11.16
N TYR A 146 4.31 -6.89 11.25
CA TYR A 146 4.11 -5.74 12.13
C TYR A 146 3.34 -6.17 13.37
N GLU A 147 3.75 -5.70 14.55
CA GLU A 147 2.96 -5.89 15.76
C GLU A 147 1.93 -4.76 15.88
N ILE A 148 0.66 -5.09 15.70
CA ILE A 148 -0.47 -4.16 15.74
C ILE A 148 -1.52 -4.69 16.72
N GLY A 149 -1.86 -3.92 17.74
CA GLY A 149 -2.86 -4.33 18.74
C GLY A 149 -2.52 -5.65 19.46
N GLY A 150 -1.22 -5.97 19.59
CA GLY A 150 -0.71 -7.21 20.19
C GLY A 150 -0.84 -8.43 19.28
N ALA A 151 -1.12 -8.26 17.99
CA ALA A 151 -1.14 -9.30 16.98
C ALA A 151 -0.02 -9.10 15.95
N LYS A 152 0.52 -10.17 15.39
CA LYS A 152 1.45 -10.12 14.25
C LYS A 152 0.65 -10.03 12.96
N VAL A 153 0.85 -8.97 12.20
CA VAL A 153 0.13 -8.65 10.95
C VAL A 153 1.11 -8.63 9.78
N GLY A 154 0.89 -9.49 8.79
CA GLY A 154 1.58 -9.45 7.50
C GLY A 154 0.70 -8.77 6.45
N VAL A 155 1.32 -8.07 5.51
CA VAL A 155 0.63 -7.35 4.43
C VAL A 155 0.82 -8.07 3.11
N THR A 156 -0.28 -8.27 2.39
CA THR A 156 -0.31 -8.78 1.02
C THR A 156 -1.32 -7.97 0.20
N THR A 157 -1.18 -7.95 -1.13
CA THR A 157 -2.08 -7.19 -2.00
C THR A 157 -2.62 -8.07 -3.12
N CYS A 158 -3.96 -8.14 -3.23
CA CYS A 158 -4.67 -8.72 -4.38
C CYS A 158 -4.17 -10.13 -4.75
N GLU A 159 -3.55 -10.32 -5.91
CA GLU A 159 -3.10 -11.62 -6.40
C GLU A 159 -2.07 -12.31 -5.50
N ASP A 160 -1.30 -11.56 -4.72
CA ASP A 160 -0.35 -12.13 -3.75
C ASP A 160 -1.04 -13.07 -2.76
N ALA A 161 -2.27 -12.76 -2.36
CA ALA A 161 -3.03 -13.59 -1.44
C ALA A 161 -3.59 -14.88 -2.08
N TRP A 162 -3.65 -14.94 -3.41
CA TRP A 162 -4.27 -16.07 -4.12
C TRP A 162 -3.27 -17.15 -4.50
N ARG A 163 -2.01 -16.76 -4.70
CA ARG A 163 -0.96 -17.63 -5.20
C ARG A 163 0.16 -17.89 -4.20
N ALA A 164 -0.11 -17.69 -2.92
CA ALA A 164 0.85 -18.05 -1.88
C ALA A 164 1.21 -19.53 -2.01
N THR A 165 2.43 -19.81 -2.48
CA THR A 165 2.94 -21.16 -2.50
C THR A 165 3.21 -21.65 -1.09
N ALA A 166 3.18 -22.97 -0.86
CA ALA A 166 3.50 -23.54 0.44
C ALA A 166 4.88 -23.09 0.98
N ALA A 167 5.82 -22.75 0.07
CA ALA A 167 7.14 -22.23 0.42
C ALA A 167 7.07 -20.77 0.94
N GLU A 168 6.20 -19.94 0.39
CA GLU A 168 6.00 -18.55 0.84
C GLU A 168 5.26 -18.50 2.18
N LEU A 169 4.23 -19.34 2.36
CA LEU A 169 3.57 -19.51 3.65
C LEU A 169 4.53 -20.04 4.73
N ALA A 170 5.47 -20.92 4.38
CA ALA A 170 6.49 -21.43 5.29
C ALA A 170 7.52 -20.35 5.70
N GLN A 171 7.77 -19.32 4.88
CA GLN A 171 8.59 -18.16 5.25
C GLN A 171 7.89 -17.27 6.27
N VAL A 172 6.58 -17.06 6.11
CA VAL A 172 5.76 -16.30 7.07
C VAL A 172 5.70 -16.97 8.44
N SER A 173 5.68 -18.31 8.49
CA SER A 173 5.60 -19.06 9.75
C SER A 173 6.91 -19.13 10.53
N ARG A 174 8.04 -18.69 9.96
CA ARG A 174 9.38 -18.69 10.59
C ARG A 174 9.86 -17.33 11.07
N ALA A 175 9.11 -16.25 10.76
CA ALA A 175 9.33 -14.89 11.25
C ALA A 175 8.39 -14.64 12.45
#